data_ad0ea13253a70c7bf84e285929795fd7
#
_entry.id   ad0ea13253a70c7bf84e285929795fd7
#
_cell.length_a   1.000
_cell.length_b   1.000
_cell.length_c   1.000
_cell.angle_alpha   90.00
_cell.angle_beta   90.00
_cell.angle_gamma   90.00
#
_symmetry.space_group_name_H-M   'P 1'
#
loop_
_entity.id
_entity.type
_entity.pdbx_description
1 polymer ?
#
loop_
_entity_poly.entity_id
_entity_poly.type
_entity_poly.pdbx_seq_one_letter_code
_entity_poly.pdbx_strand_id
1 'polypeptide(L)'
;MTKPLVVSIPHKLGKAEAMRRVREGLGTARGKFGHVLTIEQEDWSGDHVAFQVRAMAQTASGTIDFADDSVCLKVELPWLLAQLAEAIQKVIRKEGTVLLEDKR
;
A
#
# COMPACT_ATOMS: atom_id res chain seq x y z
N MET A 1 9.90 11.68 -15.47
CA MET A 1 9.72 12.05 -14.05
C MET A 1 8.55 11.32 -13.45
N THR A 2 8.79 10.64 -12.35
CA THR A 2 7.72 9.96 -11.63
C THR A 2 7.11 10.92 -10.63
N LYS A 3 5.78 10.93 -10.56
CA LYS A 3 5.08 11.67 -9.52
C LYS A 3 4.68 10.68 -8.44
N PRO A 4 5.03 10.93 -7.17
CA PRO A 4 4.59 10.03 -6.12
C PRO A 4 3.08 10.14 -5.92
N LEU A 5 2.45 8.99 -5.75
CA LEU A 5 1.06 8.89 -5.36
C LEU A 5 1.03 8.83 -3.84
N VAL A 6 0.31 9.74 -3.21
CA VAL A 6 0.23 9.80 -1.75
C VAL A 6 -1.21 9.57 -1.31
N VAL A 7 -1.41 8.58 -0.45
CA VAL A 7 -2.73 8.28 0.10
C VAL A 7 -2.59 8.19 1.61
N SER A 8 -3.40 8.95 2.32
CA SER A 8 -3.46 8.88 3.77
C SER A 8 -4.82 8.33 4.19
N ILE A 9 -4.80 7.32 5.04
CA ILE A 9 -6.02 6.63 5.47
C ILE A 9 -6.11 6.73 6.99
N PRO A 10 -7.14 7.39 7.52
CA PRO A 10 -7.34 7.46 8.97
C PRO A 10 -7.87 6.14 9.52
N HIS A 11 -7.51 5.83 10.75
CA HIS A 11 -8.01 4.65 11.45
C HIS A 11 -8.10 4.91 12.96
N LYS A 12 -8.73 4.00 13.66
CA LYS A 12 -8.89 4.08 15.11
C LYS A 12 -8.34 2.84 15.80
N LEU A 13 -7.33 2.21 15.20
CA LEU A 13 -6.83 0.91 15.65
C LEU A 13 -5.58 1.00 16.52
N GLY A 14 -4.88 2.12 16.48
CA GLY A 14 -3.55 2.20 17.03
C GLY A 14 -2.51 1.65 16.05
N LYS A 15 -1.27 2.08 16.23
CA LYS A 15 -0.18 1.77 15.30
C LYS A 15 0.04 0.27 15.13
N ALA A 16 0.13 -0.46 16.24
CA ALA A 16 0.47 -1.88 16.20
C ALA A 16 -0.58 -2.69 15.45
N GLU A 17 -1.85 -2.42 15.70
CA GLU A 17 -2.94 -3.14 15.03
C GLU A 17 -3.00 -2.78 13.55
N ALA A 18 -2.79 -1.51 13.21
CA ALA A 18 -2.75 -1.10 11.81
C ALA A 18 -1.61 -1.81 11.06
N MET A 19 -0.44 -1.92 11.69
CA MET A 19 0.69 -2.62 11.08
C MET A 19 0.37 -4.09 10.87
N ARG A 20 -0.26 -4.73 11.85
CA ARG A 20 -0.65 -6.14 11.74
C ARG A 20 -1.61 -6.36 10.58
N ARG A 21 -2.61 -5.50 10.46
CA ARG A 21 -3.61 -5.62 9.39
C ARG A 21 -3.03 -5.40 8.01
N VAL A 22 -2.12 -4.44 7.88
CA VAL A 22 -1.47 -4.18 6.58
C VAL A 22 -0.57 -5.36 6.21
N ARG A 23 0.15 -5.93 7.18
CA ARG A 23 0.98 -7.10 6.93
C ARG A 23 0.15 -8.27 6.42
N GLU A 24 -0.98 -8.53 7.06
CA GLU A 24 -1.90 -9.57 6.60
C GLU A 24 -2.48 -9.24 5.23
N GLY A 25 -2.82 -7.98 5.00
CA GLY A 25 -3.35 -7.54 3.71
C GLY A 25 -2.37 -7.71 2.57
N LEU A 26 -1.08 -7.47 2.81
CA LEU A 26 -0.05 -7.71 1.80
C LEU A 26 0.07 -9.19 1.47
N GLY A 27 -0.04 -10.05 2.48
CA GLY A 27 -0.05 -11.50 2.25
C GLY A 27 -1.25 -11.94 1.42
N THR A 28 -2.43 -11.39 1.72
CA THR A 28 -3.64 -11.66 0.96
C THR A 28 -3.51 -11.17 -0.48
N ALA A 29 -2.92 -9.99 -0.66
CA ALA A 29 -2.72 -9.43 -2.01
C ALA A 29 -1.79 -10.30 -2.83
N ARG A 30 -0.75 -10.88 -2.23
CA ARG A 30 0.14 -11.80 -2.92
C ARG A 30 -0.61 -13.01 -3.46
N GLY A 31 -1.52 -13.56 -2.66
CA GLY A 31 -2.34 -14.69 -3.10
C GLY A 31 -3.38 -14.31 -4.13
N LYS A 32 -4.03 -13.15 -3.94
CA LYS A 32 -5.15 -12.73 -4.76
C LYS A 32 -4.70 -12.16 -6.12
N PHE A 33 -3.60 -11.43 -6.13
CA PHE A 33 -3.12 -10.73 -7.33
C PHE A 33 -1.78 -11.26 -7.83
N GLY A 34 -1.34 -12.41 -7.35
CA GLY A 34 -0.04 -12.95 -7.71
C GLY A 34 0.15 -13.24 -9.19
N HIS A 35 -0.94 -13.34 -9.95
CA HIS A 35 -0.88 -13.57 -11.40
C HIS A 35 -0.73 -12.27 -12.19
N VAL A 36 -0.97 -11.10 -11.59
CA VAL A 36 -0.84 -9.81 -12.27
C VAL A 36 0.22 -8.92 -11.64
N LEU A 37 0.58 -9.15 -10.38
CA LEU A 37 1.63 -8.37 -9.73
C LEU A 37 2.45 -9.25 -8.80
N THR A 38 3.69 -8.85 -8.60
CA THR A 38 4.62 -9.56 -7.72
C THR A 38 5.21 -8.55 -6.75
N ILE A 39 5.13 -8.84 -5.45
CA ILE A 39 5.82 -8.03 -4.44
C ILE A 39 7.24 -8.57 -4.36
N GLU A 40 8.18 -7.83 -4.95
CA GLU A 40 9.58 -8.27 -5.07
C GLU A 40 10.38 -8.01 -3.80
N GLN A 41 10.00 -6.99 -3.04
CA GLN A 41 10.74 -6.62 -1.86
C GLN A 41 9.77 -6.02 -0.84
N GLU A 42 10.00 -6.34 0.42
CA GLU A 42 9.18 -5.84 1.51
C GLU A 42 10.06 -5.77 2.75
N ASP A 43 10.46 -4.56 3.14
CA ASP A 43 11.35 -4.34 4.27
C ASP A 43 10.64 -3.56 5.37
N TRP A 44 10.41 -4.20 6.49
CA TRP A 44 9.80 -3.60 7.66
C TRP A 44 10.87 -3.06 8.61
N SER A 45 10.71 -1.82 9.03
CA SER A 45 11.65 -1.17 9.92
C SER A 45 10.88 -0.26 10.88
N GLY A 46 10.70 -0.69 12.13
CA GLY A 46 9.92 0.05 13.09
C GLY A 46 8.47 0.23 12.62
N ASP A 47 8.06 1.47 12.45
CA ASP A 47 6.71 1.82 11.99
C ASP A 47 6.69 2.22 10.52
N HIS A 48 7.61 1.70 9.74
CA HIS A 48 7.81 2.03 8.34
C HIS A 48 8.03 0.76 7.54
N VAL A 49 7.46 0.68 6.34
CA VAL A 49 7.77 -0.41 5.42
C VAL A 49 8.08 0.16 4.04
N ALA A 50 9.14 -0.37 3.43
CA ALA A 50 9.50 -0.06 2.05
C ALA A 50 9.25 -1.30 1.21
N PHE A 51 8.67 -1.12 0.03
CA PHE A 51 8.33 -2.25 -0.81
C PHE A 51 8.54 -1.93 -2.29
N GLN A 52 8.71 -3.00 -3.08
CA GLN A 52 8.74 -2.92 -4.53
C GLN A 52 7.75 -3.92 -5.09
N VAL A 53 6.97 -3.47 -6.07
CA VAL A 53 5.97 -4.28 -6.73
C VAL A 53 6.22 -4.26 -8.23
N ARG A 54 6.16 -5.41 -8.85
CA ARG A 54 6.30 -5.54 -10.30
C ARG A 54 4.97 -5.95 -10.90
N ALA A 55 4.54 -5.19 -11.90
CA ALA A 55 3.31 -5.49 -12.63
C ALA A 55 3.49 -5.07 -14.08
N MET A 56 3.08 -5.91 -15.01
CA MET A 56 3.13 -5.60 -16.45
C MET A 56 4.53 -5.18 -16.90
N ALA A 57 5.56 -5.88 -16.40
CA ALA A 57 6.96 -5.60 -16.70
C ALA A 57 7.43 -4.21 -16.21
N GLN A 58 6.67 -3.58 -15.34
CA GLN A 58 7.03 -2.29 -14.72
C GLN A 58 7.21 -2.48 -13.23
N THR A 59 8.15 -1.75 -12.65
CA THR A 59 8.41 -1.78 -11.22
C THR A 59 7.94 -0.48 -10.58
N ALA A 60 7.14 -0.59 -9.54
CA ALA A 60 6.75 0.54 -8.71
C ALA A 60 7.33 0.34 -7.32
N SER A 61 7.85 1.39 -6.73
CA SER A 61 8.33 1.34 -5.36
C SER A 61 7.48 2.23 -4.48
N GLY A 62 7.41 1.89 -3.21
CA GLY A 62 6.60 2.67 -2.30
C GLY A 62 7.01 2.47 -0.86
N THR A 63 6.43 3.30 -0.01
CA THR A 63 6.63 3.23 1.42
C THR A 63 5.30 3.41 2.13
N ILE A 64 5.20 2.83 3.31
CA ILE A 64 4.04 3.00 4.18
C ILE A 64 4.56 3.43 5.54
N ASP A 65 4.03 4.54 6.05
CA ASP A 65 4.36 5.03 7.38
C ASP A 65 3.12 4.89 8.27
N PHE A 66 3.31 4.32 9.44
CA PHE A 66 2.24 4.05 10.39
C PHE A 66 2.24 5.05 11.53
N ALA A 67 1.11 5.66 11.77
CA ALA A 67 0.88 6.49 12.96
C ALA A 67 -0.24 5.86 13.77
N ASP A 68 -0.48 6.39 14.96
CA ASP A 68 -1.52 5.83 15.84
C ASP A 68 -2.92 5.98 15.26
N ASP A 69 -3.15 6.99 14.44
CA ASP A 69 -4.48 7.32 13.92
C ASP A 69 -4.55 7.38 12.40
N SER A 70 -3.45 7.03 11.71
CA SER A 70 -3.46 7.07 10.26
C SER A 70 -2.35 6.22 9.68
N VAL A 71 -2.52 5.86 8.41
CA VAL A 71 -1.49 5.18 7.62
C VAL A 71 -1.26 6.01 6.36
N CYS A 72 -0.01 6.35 6.10
CA CYS A 72 0.35 7.13 4.92
C CYS A 72 1.10 6.26 3.93
N LEU A 73 0.54 6.11 2.74
CA LEU A 73 1.13 5.32 1.66
C LEU A 73 1.66 6.26 0.60
N LYS A 74 2.91 6.06 0.20
CA LYS A 74 3.52 6.78 -0.91
C LYS A 74 4.01 5.77 -1.93
N VAL A 75 3.61 5.92 -3.18
CA VAL A 75 4.01 5.02 -4.26
C VAL A 75 4.57 5.85 -5.41
N GLU A 76 5.74 5.46 -5.90
CA GLU A 76 6.31 6.05 -7.10
C GLU A 76 5.94 5.18 -8.29
N LEU A 77 5.09 5.71 -9.16
CA LEU A 77 4.61 4.99 -10.33
C LEU A 77 5.51 5.25 -11.53
N PRO A 78 5.85 4.20 -12.32
CA PRO A 78 6.48 4.42 -13.61
C PRO A 78 5.60 5.30 -14.49
N TRP A 79 6.20 6.02 -15.43
CA TRP A 79 5.44 6.96 -16.24
C TRP A 79 4.29 6.31 -17.00
N LEU A 80 4.43 5.03 -17.39
CA LEU A 80 3.35 4.31 -18.06
C LEU A 80 2.12 4.13 -17.19
N LEU A 81 2.32 3.99 -15.88
CA LEU A 81 1.22 3.80 -14.94
C LEU A 81 0.72 5.12 -14.35
N ALA A 82 1.44 6.21 -14.58
CA ALA A 82 1.06 7.50 -14.02
C ALA A 82 -0.30 7.98 -14.54
N GLN A 83 -0.66 7.56 -15.75
CA GLN A 83 -1.97 7.90 -16.33
C GLN A 83 -3.12 7.23 -15.57
N LEU A 84 -2.82 6.17 -14.83
CA LEU A 84 -3.80 5.42 -14.07
C LEU A 84 -3.81 5.82 -12.59
N ALA A 85 -3.09 6.87 -12.23
CA ALA A 85 -2.89 7.25 -10.83
C ALA A 85 -4.20 7.45 -10.08
N GLU A 86 -5.19 8.09 -10.70
CA GLU A 86 -6.49 8.29 -10.04
C GLU A 86 -7.20 6.97 -9.76
N ALA A 87 -7.20 6.06 -10.74
CA ALA A 87 -7.84 4.76 -10.56
C ALA A 87 -7.12 3.95 -9.49
N ILE A 88 -5.78 3.97 -9.50
CA ILE A 88 -4.97 3.27 -8.50
C ILE A 88 -5.24 3.85 -7.13
N GLN A 89 -5.30 5.18 -7.01
CA GLN A 89 -5.56 5.85 -5.76
C GLN A 89 -6.92 5.45 -5.18
N LYS A 90 -7.93 5.37 -6.02
CA LYS A 90 -9.27 4.97 -5.58
C LYS A 90 -9.29 3.55 -5.05
N VAL A 91 -8.60 2.63 -5.74
CA VAL A 91 -8.52 1.23 -5.31
C VAL A 91 -7.78 1.14 -3.97
N ILE A 92 -6.63 1.80 -3.86
CA ILE A 92 -5.84 1.78 -2.63
C ILE A 92 -6.64 2.34 -1.46
N ARG A 93 -7.33 3.47 -1.68
CA ARG A 93 -8.12 4.09 -0.62
C ARG A 93 -9.27 3.19 -0.20
N LYS A 94 -9.95 2.58 -1.15
CA LYS A 94 -11.07 1.68 -0.86
C LYS A 94 -10.61 0.45 -0.10
N GLU A 95 -9.58 -0.24 -0.62
CA GLU A 95 -9.08 -1.46 0.01
C GLU A 95 -8.44 -1.17 1.36
N GLY A 96 -7.70 -0.07 1.47
CA GLY A 96 -7.07 0.33 2.72
C GLY A 96 -8.09 0.69 3.78
N THR A 97 -9.15 1.38 3.40
CA THR A 97 -10.21 1.76 4.33
C THR A 97 -10.92 0.51 4.89
N VAL A 98 -11.21 -0.46 4.02
CA VAL A 98 -11.81 -1.72 4.45
C VAL A 98 -10.88 -2.48 5.39
N LEU A 99 -9.59 -2.54 5.03
CA LEU A 99 -8.58 -3.24 5.81
C LEU A 99 -8.42 -2.65 7.22
N LEU A 100 -8.52 -1.32 7.33
CA LEU A 100 -8.32 -0.60 8.59
C LEU A 100 -9.62 -0.28 9.31
N GLU A 101 -10.72 -0.80 8.83
CA GLU A 101 -12.03 -0.57 9.43
C GLU A 101 -12.13 -1.20 10.81
N ASP A 102 -12.63 -0.43 11.76
CA ASP A 102 -12.85 -0.92 13.11
C ASP A 102 -14.22 -1.62 13.18
N LYS A 103 -14.19 -2.93 13.06
CA LYS A 103 -15.42 -3.74 13.12
C LYS A 103 -15.66 -4.18 14.55
N ARG A 104 -16.66 -3.62 15.14
CA ARG A 104 -17.11 -4.02 16.46
C ARG A 104 -18.49 -4.64 16.39
#